data_d4f22fd407338816f92b7784192ac45d
#
_entry.id   d4f22fd407338816f92b7784192ac45d
#
_cell.length_a   1.000
_cell.length_b   1.000
_cell.length_c   1.000
_cell.angle_alpha   90.00
_cell.angle_beta   90.00
_cell.angle_gamma   90.00
#
_symmetry.space_group_name_H-M   'P 1'
#
loop_
_entity.id
_entity.type
_entity.pdbx_description
1 polymer ?
#
loop_
_entity_poly.entity_id
_entity_poly.type
_entity_poly.pdbx_seq_one_letter_code
_entity_poly.pdbx_strand_id
1 'polypeptide(L)' 'MAEDFEITDVNKAIDDLINVYEKQKLVNRRNEILKQLDTEKDVENMKELEKELNDIILKLAKIK' A
#
# COMPACT_ATOMS: atom_id res chain seq x y z
N MET A 1 -8.49 7.11 -34.29
CA MET A 1 -7.55 6.00 -34.37
C MET A 1 -6.33 6.22 -33.54
N ALA A 2 -5.38 6.96 -34.00
CA ALA A 2 -4.22 7.28 -33.17
C ALA A 2 -4.62 8.04 -31.91
N GLU A 3 -5.64 8.88 -32.02
CA GLU A 3 -6.14 9.65 -30.91
C GLU A 3 -6.65 8.77 -29.78
N ASP A 4 -7.35 7.70 -30.13
CA ASP A 4 -7.88 6.78 -29.12
C ASP A 4 -6.75 6.10 -28.37
N PHE A 5 -5.69 5.75 -29.06
CA PHE A 5 -4.51 5.17 -28.40
C PHE A 5 -3.89 6.12 -27.42
N GLU A 6 -3.75 7.38 -27.81
CA GLU A 6 -3.15 8.36 -26.93
C GLU A 6 -3.96 8.58 -25.68
N ILE A 7 -5.28 8.63 -25.80
CA ILE A 7 -6.17 8.78 -24.66
C ILE A 7 -6.04 7.59 -23.74
N THR A 8 -5.97 6.39 -24.28
CA THR A 8 -5.83 5.18 -23.48
C THR A 8 -4.52 5.18 -22.72
N ASP A 9 -3.43 5.59 -23.37
CA ASP A 9 -2.12 5.64 -22.75
C ASP A 9 -2.09 6.63 -21.59
N VAL A 10 -2.72 7.78 -21.77
CA VAL A 10 -2.77 8.80 -20.70
C VAL A 10 -3.52 8.27 -19.50
N ASN A 11 -4.65 7.62 -19.69
CA ASN A 11 -5.42 7.03 -18.61
C ASN A 11 -4.62 5.96 -17.89
N LYS A 12 -3.90 5.16 -18.61
CA LYS A 12 -3.05 4.11 -18.01
C LYS A 12 -1.96 4.71 -17.16
N ALA A 13 -1.32 5.76 -17.64
CA ALA A 13 -0.27 6.44 -16.89
C ALA A 13 -0.81 7.02 -15.57
N ILE A 14 -2.00 7.59 -15.62
CA ILE A 14 -2.63 8.15 -14.41
C ILE A 14 -2.93 7.03 -13.41
N ASP A 15 -3.47 5.92 -13.88
CA ASP A 15 -3.75 4.78 -13.00
C ASP A 15 -2.47 4.25 -12.35
N ASP A 16 -1.39 4.15 -13.11
CA ASP A 16 -0.12 3.68 -12.59
C ASP A 16 0.42 4.61 -11.50
N LEU A 17 0.29 5.91 -11.71
CA LEU A 17 0.73 6.89 -10.71
C LEU A 17 -0.06 6.78 -9.42
N ILE A 18 -1.37 6.58 -9.51
CA ILE A 18 -2.22 6.39 -8.35
C ILE A 18 -1.83 5.13 -7.61
N ASN A 19 -1.60 4.04 -8.33
CA ASN A 19 -1.18 2.78 -7.73
C ASN A 19 0.14 2.89 -7.00
N VAL A 20 1.11 3.58 -7.59
CA VAL A 20 2.41 3.79 -6.97
C VAL A 20 2.26 4.59 -5.67
N TYR A 21 1.44 5.63 -5.70
CA TYR A 21 1.19 6.46 -4.52
C TYR A 21 0.57 5.65 -3.39
N GLU A 22 -0.47 4.88 -3.70
CA GLU A 22 -1.13 4.05 -2.69
C GLU A 22 -0.19 2.99 -2.14
N LYS A 23 0.58 2.37 -3.00
CA LYS A 23 1.56 1.36 -2.59
C LYS A 23 2.58 1.97 -1.63
N GLN A 24 3.10 3.14 -1.97
CA GLN A 24 4.09 3.82 -1.13
C GLN A 24 3.51 4.14 0.25
N LYS A 25 2.28 4.59 0.28
CA LYS A 25 1.58 4.90 1.52
C LYS A 25 1.46 3.66 2.41
N LEU A 26 1.08 2.54 1.81
CA LEU A 26 0.94 1.29 2.54
C LEU A 26 2.29 0.76 3.03
N VAL A 27 3.32 0.87 2.21
CA VAL A 27 4.67 0.44 2.60
C VAL A 27 5.17 1.28 3.76
N ASN A 28 4.96 2.58 3.72
CA ASN A 28 5.36 3.47 4.80
C ASN A 28 4.66 3.10 6.11
N ARG A 29 3.35 2.83 6.04
CA ARG A 29 2.60 2.43 7.22
C ARG A 29 3.08 1.10 7.75
N ARG A 30 3.35 0.15 6.87
CA ARG A 30 3.89 -1.15 7.27
C ARG A 30 5.19 -0.98 8.03
N ASN A 31 6.08 -0.14 7.51
CA ASN A 31 7.37 0.10 8.16
C ASN A 31 7.20 0.72 9.55
N GLU A 32 6.25 1.64 9.71
CA GLU A 32 5.95 2.23 10.99
C GLU A 32 5.46 1.18 11.99
N ILE A 33 4.56 0.31 11.54
CA ILE A 33 4.02 -0.75 12.38
C ILE A 33 5.13 -1.70 12.82
N LEU A 34 6.01 -2.06 11.91
CA LEU A 34 7.13 -2.92 12.24
C LEU A 34 8.06 -2.30 13.29
N LYS A 35 8.29 -0.99 13.19
CA LYS A 35 9.09 -0.29 14.19
C LYS A 35 8.40 -0.28 15.54
N GLN A 36 7.10 -0.05 15.55
CA GLN A 36 6.33 -0.05 16.79
C GLN A 36 6.32 -1.44 17.43
N LEU A 37 6.18 -2.48 16.63
CA LEU A 37 6.21 -3.85 17.14
C LEU A 37 7.54 -4.19 17.78
N ASP A 38 8.62 -3.66 17.24
CA ASP A 38 9.95 -3.91 17.76
C ASP A 38 10.13 -3.35 19.17
N THR A 39 9.50 -2.22 19.48
CA THR A 39 9.62 -1.56 20.77
C THR A 39 8.41 -1.77 21.69
N GLU A 40 7.31 -2.31 21.16
CA GLU A 40 6.08 -2.47 21.90
C GLU A 40 6.20 -3.62 22.89
N LYS A 41 5.77 -3.38 24.13
CA LYS A 41 5.79 -4.39 25.17
C LYS A 41 4.41 -4.92 25.51
N ASP A 42 3.37 -4.22 25.10
CA ASP A 42 2.00 -4.62 25.37
C ASP A 42 1.51 -5.61 24.34
N VAL A 43 1.15 -6.81 24.79
CA VAL A 43 0.72 -7.90 23.90
C VAL A 43 -0.55 -7.53 23.15
N GLU A 44 -1.47 -6.82 23.79
CA GLU A 44 -2.71 -6.42 23.15
C GLU A 44 -2.45 -5.45 22.00
N ASN A 45 -1.58 -4.48 22.21
CA ASN A 45 -1.19 -3.57 21.14
C ASN A 45 -0.46 -4.29 20.02
N MET A 46 0.36 -5.26 20.36
CA MET A 46 1.05 -6.07 19.36
C MET A 46 0.05 -6.78 18.45
N LYS A 47 -0.99 -7.34 19.03
CA LYS A 47 -2.03 -8.05 18.27
C LYS A 47 -2.75 -7.09 17.31
N GLU A 48 -3.06 -5.90 17.77
CA GLU A 48 -3.71 -4.90 16.93
C GLU A 48 -2.81 -4.46 15.79
N LEU A 49 -1.54 -4.23 16.09
CA LEU A 49 -0.57 -3.85 15.08
C LEU A 49 -0.37 -4.96 14.05
N GLU A 50 -0.32 -6.21 14.50
CA GLU A 50 -0.21 -7.35 13.58
C GLU A 50 -1.44 -7.46 12.68
N LYS A 51 -2.62 -7.20 13.21
CA LYS A 51 -3.84 -7.21 12.43
C LYS A 51 -3.79 -6.17 11.32
N GLU A 52 -3.38 -4.96 11.66
CA GLU A 52 -3.25 -3.89 10.68
C GLU A 52 -2.17 -4.23 9.66
N LEU A 53 -1.07 -4.79 10.13
CA LEU A 53 0.01 -5.20 9.24
C LEU A 53 -0.46 -6.25 8.22
N ASN A 54 -1.18 -7.25 8.66
CA ASN A 54 -1.75 -8.26 7.77
C ASN A 54 -2.69 -7.64 6.75
N ASP A 55 -3.51 -6.70 7.18
CA ASP A 55 -4.43 -6.01 6.28
C ASP A 55 -3.67 -5.24 5.19
N ILE A 56 -2.60 -4.58 5.59
CA ILE A 56 -1.75 -3.84 4.65
C ILE A 56 -1.09 -4.80 3.66
N ILE A 57 -0.58 -5.92 4.13
CA ILE A 57 0.05 -6.92 3.28
C ILE A 57 -0.96 -7.44 2.24
N LEU A 58 -2.19 -7.70 2.67
CA LEU A 58 -3.23 -8.15 1.76
C LEU A 58 -3.56 -7.08 0.71
N LYS A 59 -3.61 -5.83 1.13
CA LYS A 59 -3.86 -4.73 0.20
C LYS A 59 -2.72 -4.58 -0.81
N LEU A 60 -1.49 -4.70 -0.34
CA LEU A 60 -0.32 -4.65 -1.23
C LEU A 60 -0.34 -5.78 -2.24
N ALA A 61 -0.79 -6.95 -1.84
CA ALA A 61 -0.88 -8.09 -2.74
C ALA A 61 -1.92 -7.88 -3.84
N LYS A 62 -2.94 -7.07 -3.57
CA LYS A 62 -3.97 -6.76 -4.56
C LYS A 62 -3.56 -5.67 -5.55
N ILE A 63 -2.64 -4.83 -5.16
CA ILE A 63 -2.13 -3.77 -6.02
C ILE A 63 -1.12 -4.37 -6.98
N LYS A 64 -1.33 -4.15 -8.26
CA LYS A 64 -0.43 -4.69 -9.28
C LYS A 64 0.59 -3.68 -9.76
#